data_21d1ad4fdb467c0b2aaae28b43d08dd9
#
_entry.id   21d1ad4fdb467c0b2aaae28b43d08dd9
#
_cell.length_a   1.000
_cell.length_b   1.000
_cell.length_c   1.000
_cell.angle_alpha   90.00
_cell.angle_beta   90.00
_cell.angle_gamma   90.00
#
_symmetry.space_group_name_H-M   'P 1'
#
loop_
_entity.id
_entity.type
_entity.pdbx_description
1 polymer ?
#
loop_
_entity_poly.entity_id
_entity_poly.type
_entity_poly.pdbx_seq_one_letter_code
_entity_poly.pdbx_strand_id
1 'polypeptide(L)'
;MSTWLPCPFAADYRFDAEQVRAQWPALHAVDAEPLPEADALLQAWALFHSGQFERASSAALALGVDGLSLANRATAAYAGLIEPQEQTRMELFKRVHSRACAHAAQRPGHPNAWYWQGYALARYAEGIHVARALAQGLGAQVR
;
A
#
# COMPACT_ATOMS: atom_id res chain seq x y z
N MET A 1 -1.25 18.63 -5.12
CA MET A 1 -2.37 18.22 -6.00
C MET A 1 -2.51 16.70 -5.96
N SER A 2 -3.72 16.21 -5.75
CA SER A 2 -3.97 14.77 -5.72
C SER A 2 -3.85 14.18 -7.12
N THR A 3 -3.06 13.11 -7.26
CA THR A 3 -2.94 12.36 -8.52
C THR A 3 -3.66 11.01 -8.45
N TRP A 4 -4.08 10.61 -7.27
CA TRP A 4 -4.79 9.35 -7.07
C TRP A 4 -6.30 9.57 -7.11
N LEU A 5 -7.01 8.61 -7.66
CA LEU A 5 -8.46 8.63 -7.65
C LEU A 5 -8.99 8.38 -6.24
N PRO A 6 -10.12 8.99 -5.86
CA PRO A 6 -10.69 8.74 -4.54
C PRO A 6 -11.20 7.30 -4.42
N CYS A 7 -11.16 6.76 -3.20
CA CYS A 7 -11.77 5.48 -2.90
C CYS A 7 -13.30 5.61 -2.97
N PRO A 8 -13.99 4.79 -3.79
CA PRO A 8 -15.43 4.93 -4.00
C PRO A 8 -16.27 4.76 -2.72
N PHE A 9 -15.75 4.04 -1.74
CA PHE A 9 -16.48 3.72 -0.51
C PHE A 9 -15.92 4.43 0.72
N ALA A 10 -15.07 5.44 0.54
CA ALA A 10 -14.43 6.13 1.66
C ALA A 10 -15.46 6.75 2.63
N ALA A 11 -16.61 7.19 2.13
CA ALA A 11 -17.65 7.77 2.98
C ALA A 11 -18.29 6.77 3.94
N ASP A 12 -18.22 5.48 3.63
CA ASP A 12 -18.80 4.41 4.44
C ASP A 12 -17.91 3.97 5.59
N TYR A 13 -16.62 4.37 5.56
CA TYR A 13 -15.61 3.96 6.54
C TYR A 13 -14.94 5.19 7.11
N ARG A 14 -15.25 5.51 8.35
CA ARG A 14 -14.64 6.64 9.06
C ARG A 14 -14.04 6.17 10.36
N PHE A 15 -12.74 6.38 10.48
CA PHE A 15 -12.00 6.04 11.69
C PHE A 15 -11.21 7.26 12.15
N ASP A 16 -11.28 7.56 13.44
CA ASP A 16 -10.32 8.45 14.08
C ASP A 16 -9.21 7.63 14.75
N ALA A 17 -8.21 8.31 15.28
CA ALA A 17 -7.06 7.66 15.88
C ALA A 17 -7.43 6.80 17.10
N GLU A 18 -8.37 7.23 17.92
CA GLU A 18 -8.82 6.48 19.08
C GLU A 18 -9.54 5.19 18.68
N GLN A 19 -10.40 5.27 17.68
CA GLN A 19 -11.10 4.09 17.16
C GLN A 19 -10.11 3.08 16.57
N VAL A 20 -9.12 3.55 15.83
CA VAL A 20 -8.07 2.67 15.28
C VAL A 20 -7.29 2.02 16.41
N ARG A 21 -6.91 2.78 17.44
CA ARG A 21 -6.21 2.22 18.60
C ARG A 21 -7.03 1.14 19.30
N ALA A 22 -8.30 1.43 19.57
CA ALA A 22 -9.19 0.50 20.27
C ALA A 22 -9.45 -0.76 19.47
N GLN A 23 -9.52 -0.66 18.13
CA GLN A 23 -9.82 -1.77 17.23
C GLN A 23 -8.57 -2.39 16.59
N TRP A 24 -7.37 -1.96 17.01
CA TRP A 24 -6.12 -2.41 16.41
C TRP A 24 -6.00 -3.94 16.32
N PRO A 25 -6.28 -4.70 17.39
CA PRO A 25 -6.18 -6.15 17.31
C PRO A 25 -7.05 -6.76 16.23
N ALA A 26 -8.26 -6.23 16.03
CA ALA A 26 -9.17 -6.71 15.00
C ALA A 26 -8.76 -6.25 13.59
N LEU A 27 -8.37 -4.99 13.45
CA LEU A 27 -7.96 -4.42 12.16
C LEU A 27 -6.67 -5.03 11.63
N HIS A 28 -5.79 -5.47 12.50
CA HIS A 28 -4.47 -6.00 12.17
C HIS A 28 -4.27 -7.45 12.63
N ALA A 29 -5.36 -8.21 12.68
CA ALA A 29 -5.34 -9.59 13.19
C ALA A 29 -4.43 -10.52 12.39
N VAL A 30 -4.20 -10.23 11.11
CA VAL A 30 -3.48 -11.14 10.20
C VAL A 30 -2.17 -10.56 9.67
N ASP A 31 -1.80 -9.32 10.00
CA ASP A 31 -0.67 -8.67 9.34
C ASP A 31 0.52 -8.37 10.27
N ALA A 32 0.42 -8.70 11.55
CA ALA A 32 1.49 -8.51 12.54
C ALA A 32 2.01 -7.07 12.63
N GLU A 33 1.22 -6.07 12.22
CA GLU A 33 1.62 -4.67 12.32
C GLU A 33 1.61 -4.23 13.78
N PRO A 34 2.73 -3.70 14.31
CA PRO A 34 2.75 -3.24 15.69
C PRO A 34 1.89 -2.00 15.88
N LEU A 35 1.22 -1.91 17.02
CA LEU A 35 0.45 -0.72 17.38
C LEU A 35 1.41 0.49 17.48
N PRO A 36 1.15 1.58 16.75
CA PRO A 36 2.01 2.76 16.82
C PRO A 36 2.00 3.41 18.19
N GLU A 37 3.18 3.79 18.65
CA GLU A 37 3.32 4.58 19.88
C GLU A 37 3.09 6.07 19.62
N ALA A 38 3.50 6.56 18.44
CA ALA A 38 3.38 7.96 18.07
C ALA A 38 1.98 8.28 17.56
N ASP A 39 1.36 9.33 18.09
CA ASP A 39 0.03 9.76 17.69
C ASP A 39 -0.05 10.12 16.20
N ALA A 40 1.00 10.74 15.66
CA ALA A 40 1.03 11.11 14.24
C ALA A 40 0.94 9.88 13.32
N LEU A 41 1.60 8.78 13.68
CA LEU A 41 1.51 7.54 12.91
C LEU A 41 0.13 6.90 13.05
N LEU A 42 -0.43 6.94 14.25
CA LEU A 42 -1.78 6.42 14.49
C LEU A 42 -2.82 7.20 13.69
N GLN A 43 -2.69 8.53 13.61
CA GLN A 43 -3.56 9.37 12.78
C GLN A 43 -3.42 9.02 11.29
N ALA A 44 -2.21 8.76 10.83
CA ALA A 44 -1.99 8.33 9.45
C ALA A 44 -2.66 6.97 9.16
N TRP A 45 -2.61 6.03 10.10
CA TRP A 45 -3.34 4.78 9.99
C TRP A 45 -4.86 4.99 9.96
N ALA A 46 -5.36 5.97 10.73
CA ALA A 46 -6.78 6.32 10.69
C ALA A 46 -7.21 6.80 9.29
N LEU A 47 -6.37 7.56 8.61
CA LEU A 47 -6.61 7.94 7.22
C LEU A 47 -6.69 6.71 6.31
N PHE A 48 -5.79 5.76 6.50
CA PHE A 48 -5.79 4.53 5.71
C PHE A 48 -7.09 3.73 5.92
N HIS A 49 -7.47 3.49 7.16
CA HIS A 49 -8.69 2.74 7.47
C HIS A 49 -9.96 3.48 7.07
N SER A 50 -9.87 4.78 6.84
CA SER A 50 -10.95 5.61 6.29
C SER A 50 -10.97 5.65 4.77
N GLY A 51 -10.12 4.87 4.10
CA GLY A 51 -10.05 4.85 2.64
C GLY A 51 -9.31 6.04 2.01
N GLN A 52 -8.66 6.86 2.81
CA GLN A 52 -7.92 8.05 2.34
C GLN A 52 -6.47 7.67 2.01
N PHE A 53 -6.29 6.85 0.99
CA PHE A 53 -5.00 6.20 0.74
C PHE A 53 -3.88 7.17 0.38
N GLU A 54 -4.15 8.17 -0.44
CA GLU A 54 -3.13 9.16 -0.81
C GLU A 54 -2.69 9.99 0.39
N ARG A 55 -3.66 10.45 1.17
CA ARG A 55 -3.37 11.23 2.39
C ARG A 55 -2.62 10.39 3.41
N ALA A 56 -3.01 9.13 3.58
CA ALA A 56 -2.33 8.20 4.48
C ALA A 56 -0.88 7.99 4.05
N SER A 57 -0.65 7.76 2.77
CA SER A 57 0.70 7.58 2.22
C SER A 57 1.56 8.82 2.43
N SER A 58 1.03 10.00 2.11
CA SER A 58 1.76 11.26 2.28
C SER A 58 2.10 11.53 3.75
N ALA A 59 1.14 11.33 4.65
CA ALA A 59 1.35 11.51 6.09
C ALA A 59 2.39 10.51 6.62
N ALA A 60 2.32 9.26 6.17
CA ALA A 60 3.26 8.23 6.57
C ALA A 60 4.70 8.54 6.10
N LEU A 61 4.85 8.96 4.85
CA LEU A 61 6.17 9.30 4.31
C LEU A 61 6.82 10.48 5.04
N ALA A 62 6.02 11.42 5.52
CA ALA A 62 6.52 12.53 6.32
C ALA A 62 7.12 12.09 7.67
N LEU A 63 6.80 10.89 8.13
CA LEU A 63 7.31 10.34 9.40
C LEU A 63 8.61 9.53 9.24
N GLY A 64 9.17 9.48 8.03
CA GLY A 64 10.40 8.74 7.77
C GLY A 64 10.21 7.23 7.83
N VAL A 65 11.22 6.53 8.35
CA VAL A 65 11.25 5.06 8.36
C VAL A 65 10.06 4.44 9.12
N ASP A 66 9.58 5.09 10.16
CA ASP A 66 8.47 4.58 10.96
C ASP A 66 7.14 4.54 10.19
N GLY A 67 7.02 5.36 9.15
CA GLY A 67 5.83 5.39 8.30
C GLY A 67 5.92 4.50 7.06
N LEU A 68 7.05 3.87 6.78
CA LEU A 68 7.24 3.14 5.52
C LEU A 68 6.27 1.96 5.35
N SER A 69 5.97 1.21 6.41
CA SER A 69 5.01 0.11 6.33
C SER A 69 3.64 0.60 5.89
N LEU A 70 3.16 1.68 6.50
CA LEU A 70 1.88 2.27 6.14
C LEU A 70 1.90 2.84 4.72
N ALA A 71 2.96 3.58 4.36
CA ALA A 71 3.09 4.15 3.02
C ALA A 71 3.02 3.05 1.94
N ASN A 72 3.69 1.93 2.17
CA ASN A 72 3.66 0.79 1.27
C ASN A 72 2.28 0.16 1.20
N ARG A 73 1.63 -0.03 2.34
CA ARG A 73 0.28 -0.60 2.38
C ARG A 73 -0.74 0.28 1.68
N ALA A 74 -0.70 1.59 1.93
CA ALA A 74 -1.63 2.53 1.29
C ALA A 74 -1.42 2.58 -0.22
N THR A 75 -0.16 2.61 -0.67
CA THR A 75 0.16 2.60 -2.10
C THR A 75 -0.27 1.29 -2.76
N ALA A 76 0.00 0.15 -2.13
CA ALA A 76 -0.40 -1.15 -2.65
C ALA A 76 -1.93 -1.31 -2.70
N ALA A 77 -2.64 -0.82 -1.69
CA ALA A 77 -4.09 -0.84 -1.68
C ALA A 77 -4.67 0.00 -2.82
N TYR A 78 -4.16 1.21 -3.01
CA TYR A 78 -4.58 2.05 -4.13
C TYR A 78 -4.30 1.38 -5.47
N ALA A 79 -3.08 0.91 -5.67
CA ALA A 79 -2.67 0.30 -6.94
C ALA A 79 -3.50 -0.94 -7.27
N GLY A 80 -3.81 -1.76 -6.26
CA GLY A 80 -4.53 -3.01 -6.46
C GLY A 80 -6.04 -2.87 -6.56
N LEU A 81 -6.62 -1.86 -5.92
CA LEU A 81 -8.08 -1.75 -5.78
C LEU A 81 -8.70 -0.63 -6.60
N ILE A 82 -7.95 0.42 -6.92
CA ILE A 82 -8.53 1.64 -7.47
C ILE A 82 -7.92 2.03 -8.81
N GLU A 83 -6.59 1.99 -8.94
CA GLU A 83 -5.90 2.48 -10.14
C GLU A 83 -6.30 1.69 -11.38
N PRO A 84 -6.90 2.34 -12.41
CA PRO A 84 -7.35 1.62 -13.60
C PRO A 84 -6.24 1.37 -14.63
N GLN A 85 -5.18 2.17 -14.64
CA GLN A 85 -4.15 2.07 -15.68
C GLN A 85 -3.06 1.09 -15.26
N GLU A 86 -2.83 0.07 -16.08
CA GLU A 86 -1.87 -1.00 -15.79
C GLU A 86 -0.45 -0.45 -15.64
N GLN A 87 -0.01 0.46 -16.50
CA GLN A 87 1.33 1.02 -16.42
C GLN A 87 1.54 1.78 -15.11
N THR A 88 0.57 2.60 -14.71
CA THR A 88 0.63 3.33 -13.45
C THR A 88 0.65 2.38 -12.27
N ARG A 89 -0.15 1.32 -12.33
CA ARG A 89 -0.20 0.28 -11.31
C ARG A 89 1.16 -0.40 -11.13
N MET A 90 1.81 -0.74 -12.24
CA MET A 90 3.15 -1.34 -12.22
C MET A 90 4.19 -0.40 -11.61
N GLU A 91 4.15 0.89 -11.96
CA GLU A 91 5.05 1.89 -11.40
C GLU A 91 4.86 2.04 -9.89
N LEU A 92 3.61 1.98 -9.42
CA LEU A 92 3.30 2.04 -8.00
C LEU A 92 3.84 0.81 -7.25
N PHE A 93 3.68 -0.39 -7.79
CA PHE A 93 4.23 -1.59 -7.17
C PHE A 93 5.75 -1.59 -7.18
N LYS A 94 6.37 -1.08 -8.22
CA LYS A 94 7.84 -0.89 -8.27
C LYS A 94 8.29 0.05 -7.15
N ARG A 95 7.55 1.11 -6.92
CA ARG A 95 7.83 2.06 -5.84
C ARG A 95 7.68 1.41 -4.46
N VAL A 96 6.63 0.64 -4.26
CA VAL A 96 6.43 -0.13 -3.01
C VAL A 96 7.60 -1.08 -2.77
N HIS A 97 8.03 -1.81 -3.79
CA HIS A 97 9.16 -2.72 -3.69
C HIS A 97 10.44 -1.99 -3.26
N SER A 98 10.76 -0.88 -3.91
CA SER A 98 11.94 -0.09 -3.60
C SER A 98 11.92 0.43 -2.15
N ARG A 99 10.77 0.96 -1.70
CA ARG A 99 10.61 1.43 -0.31
C ARG A 99 10.70 0.28 0.69
N ALA A 100 10.14 -0.87 0.36
CA ALA A 100 10.17 -2.03 1.24
C ALA A 100 11.59 -2.58 1.39
N CYS A 101 12.38 -2.56 0.32
CA CYS A 101 13.80 -2.91 0.40
C CYS A 101 14.56 -1.97 1.34
N ALA A 102 14.32 -0.67 1.23
CA ALA A 102 14.93 0.32 2.13
C ALA A 102 14.45 0.13 3.58
N HIS A 103 13.17 -0.19 3.77
CA HIS A 103 12.61 -0.45 5.09
C HIS A 103 13.27 -1.68 5.73
N ALA A 104 13.38 -2.78 4.99
CA ALA A 104 14.02 -4.00 5.48
C ALA A 104 15.48 -3.78 5.84
N ALA A 105 16.19 -2.95 5.08
CA ALA A 105 17.58 -2.60 5.38
C ALA A 105 17.72 -1.82 6.68
N GLN A 106 16.78 -0.94 6.99
CA GLN A 106 16.80 -0.11 8.20
C GLN A 106 16.17 -0.78 9.40
N ARG A 107 15.17 -1.63 9.18
CA ARG A 107 14.40 -2.32 10.23
C ARG A 107 14.23 -3.80 9.86
N PRO A 108 15.31 -4.58 9.89
CA PRO A 108 15.24 -5.99 9.43
C PRO A 108 14.34 -6.88 10.28
N GLY A 109 14.01 -6.46 11.51
CA GLY A 109 13.07 -7.18 12.37
C GLY A 109 11.59 -6.86 12.12
N HIS A 110 11.27 -5.92 11.24
CA HIS A 110 9.88 -5.55 10.96
C HIS A 110 9.30 -6.51 9.91
N PRO A 111 8.31 -7.34 10.26
CA PRO A 111 7.82 -8.37 9.33
C PRO A 111 7.22 -7.80 8.05
N ASN A 112 6.55 -6.65 8.12
CA ASN A 112 5.90 -6.06 6.96
C ASN A 112 6.87 -5.41 5.98
N ALA A 113 8.10 -5.11 6.38
CA ALA A 113 9.14 -4.70 5.45
C ALA A 113 9.40 -5.80 4.41
N TRP A 114 9.48 -7.04 4.87
CA TRP A 114 9.69 -8.21 4.00
C TRP A 114 8.42 -8.59 3.24
N TYR A 115 7.27 -8.50 3.89
CA TYR A 115 5.98 -8.80 3.25
C TYR A 115 5.73 -7.90 2.03
N TRP A 116 5.86 -6.59 2.19
CA TRP A 116 5.60 -5.66 1.08
C TRP A 116 6.62 -5.77 -0.03
N GLN A 117 7.87 -6.13 0.31
CA GLN A 117 8.89 -6.40 -0.69
C GLN A 117 8.47 -7.55 -1.61
N GLY A 118 8.08 -8.69 -1.04
CA GLY A 118 7.65 -9.86 -1.81
C GLY A 118 6.35 -9.62 -2.56
N TYR A 119 5.36 -9.03 -1.89
CA TYR A 119 4.06 -8.74 -2.48
C TYR A 119 4.18 -7.83 -3.70
N ALA A 120 4.89 -6.72 -3.56
CA ALA A 120 5.04 -5.75 -4.63
C ALA A 120 5.82 -6.32 -5.82
N LEU A 121 6.87 -7.11 -5.53
CA LEU A 121 7.64 -7.76 -6.59
C LEU A 121 6.77 -8.74 -7.38
N ALA A 122 5.95 -9.54 -6.70
CA ALA A 122 5.04 -10.48 -7.35
C ALA A 122 4.03 -9.75 -8.24
N ARG A 123 3.41 -8.68 -7.72
CA ARG A 123 2.44 -7.89 -8.49
C ARG A 123 3.08 -7.21 -9.69
N TYR A 124 4.29 -6.68 -9.52
CA TYR A 124 5.04 -6.07 -10.64
C TYR A 124 5.37 -7.11 -11.71
N ALA A 125 5.81 -8.29 -11.31
CA ALA A 125 6.14 -9.37 -12.23
C ALA A 125 4.92 -9.85 -13.02
N GLU A 126 3.76 -9.94 -12.38
CA GLU A 126 2.49 -10.25 -13.06
C GLU A 126 2.19 -9.22 -14.15
N GLY A 127 2.35 -7.93 -13.86
CA GLY A 127 2.13 -6.85 -14.83
C GLY A 127 3.06 -6.95 -16.03
N ILE A 128 4.33 -7.23 -15.82
CA ILE A 128 5.30 -7.43 -16.91
C ILE A 128 4.89 -8.64 -17.76
N HIS A 129 4.50 -9.74 -17.13
CA HIS A 129 4.12 -10.95 -17.82
C HIS A 129 2.92 -10.72 -18.74
N VAL A 130 1.91 -10.01 -18.25
CA VAL A 130 0.72 -9.64 -19.05
C VAL A 130 1.12 -8.72 -20.20
N ALA A 131 1.97 -7.71 -19.96
CA ALA A 131 2.43 -6.79 -20.98
C ALA A 131 3.19 -7.52 -22.10
N ARG A 132 4.05 -8.46 -21.75
CA ARG A 132 4.77 -9.29 -22.75
C ARG A 132 3.82 -10.16 -23.55
N ALA A 133 2.85 -10.78 -22.90
CA ALA A 133 1.85 -11.60 -23.58
C ALA A 133 1.07 -10.79 -24.62
N LEU A 134 0.65 -9.57 -24.26
CA LEU A 134 -0.04 -8.68 -25.18
C LEU A 134 0.87 -8.22 -26.33
N ALA A 135 2.12 -7.88 -26.03
CA ALA A 135 3.10 -7.45 -27.04
C ALA A 135 3.42 -8.56 -28.03
N GLN A 136 3.37 -9.83 -27.61
CA GLN A 136 3.59 -10.99 -28.45
C GLN A 136 2.33 -11.42 -29.22
N GLY A 137 1.22 -10.70 -29.09
CA GLY A 137 -0.01 -10.99 -29.78
C GLY A 137 -0.78 -12.19 -29.26
N LEU A 138 -0.50 -12.66 -28.05
CA LEU A 138 -1.20 -13.81 -27.48
C LEU A 138 -2.69 -13.56 -27.32
N GLY A 139 -3.09 -12.33 -27.02
CA GLY A 139 -4.49 -11.94 -26.96
C GLY A 139 -5.23 -12.11 -28.29
N ALA A 140 -4.54 -11.94 -29.40
CA ALA A 140 -5.11 -12.13 -30.73
C ALA A 140 -5.29 -13.61 -31.10
N GLN A 141 -4.59 -14.50 -30.43
CA GLN A 141 -4.65 -15.95 -30.65
C GLN A 141 -5.76 -16.65 -29.88
N VAL A 142 -6.38 -15.96 -28.94
CA VAL A 142 -7.42 -16.49 -28.06
C VAL A 142 -8.82 -16.10 -28.54
N ARG A 143 -9.00 -16.01 -29.80
CA ARG A 143 -10.31 -15.68 -30.41
C ARG A 143 -11.27 -16.83 -30.35
#